data_e1fa33d3263083a7c106248ff9383cae
#
_entry.id   e1fa33d3263083a7c106248ff9383cae
#
_cell.length_a   1.000
_cell.length_b   1.000
_cell.length_c   1.000
_cell.angle_alpha   90.00
_cell.angle_beta   90.00
_cell.angle_gamma   90.00
#
_symmetry.space_group_name_H-M   'P 1'
#
loop_
_entity.id
_entity.type
_entity.pdbx_description
1 polymer ?
#
loop_
_entity_poly.entity_id
_entity_poly.type
_entity_poly.pdbx_seq_one_letter_code
_entity_poly.pdbx_strand_id
1 'polypeptide(L)'
;FAPETENVDKLLEVCAEHGIIASLGHTEADYDTTLSVIAKAKELGLTVTGTHLFNGMPSIHHRAPGPVAALLTAAKAGDVSVELIADGVHLVDGAVDMAHSHRAFAITDAMAAAGMADGDYELGSLPVTVSGGVARVPSGAIAGGTSTLSQQFASFAARHGLGEAVRFTSTPAADVLGEANLGRIAVGARANLVGLNSHYQPVRVIVDGADISLS
;
A
#
# COMPACT_ATOMS: atom_id res chain seq x y z
N PHE A 1 3.17 2.78 -12.72
CA PHE A 1 3.59 3.80 -13.69
C PHE A 1 2.98 5.16 -13.35
N ALA A 2 3.57 6.25 -13.91
CA ALA A 2 3.05 7.60 -13.75
C ALA A 2 1.95 7.90 -14.78
N PRO A 3 0.83 8.56 -14.42
CA PRO A 3 -0.22 8.94 -15.36
C PRO A 3 0.24 9.77 -16.56
N GLU A 4 1.30 10.58 -16.40
CA GLU A 4 1.90 11.38 -17.46
C GLU A 4 2.86 10.63 -18.39
N THR A 5 2.98 9.30 -18.22
CA THR A 5 3.84 8.46 -19.08
C THR A 5 3.39 8.54 -20.54
N GLU A 6 4.35 8.67 -21.47
CA GLU A 6 4.06 8.62 -22.91
C GLU A 6 3.37 7.30 -23.29
N ASN A 7 2.40 7.39 -24.19
CA ASN A 7 1.60 6.24 -24.64
C ASN A 7 0.83 5.52 -23.53
N VAL A 8 0.42 6.22 -22.48
CA VAL A 8 -0.33 5.65 -21.35
C VAL A 8 -1.58 4.88 -21.80
N ASP A 9 -2.30 5.36 -22.82
CA ASP A 9 -3.49 4.69 -23.34
C ASP A 9 -3.15 3.29 -23.86
N LYS A 10 -2.07 3.16 -24.63
CA LYS A 10 -1.61 1.86 -25.13
C LYS A 10 -1.13 0.94 -24.02
N LEU A 11 -0.49 1.50 -22.97
CA LEU A 11 -0.11 0.75 -21.78
C LEU A 11 -1.34 0.17 -21.07
N LEU A 12 -2.39 0.98 -20.90
CA LEU A 12 -3.65 0.53 -20.31
C LEU A 12 -4.34 -0.55 -21.14
N GLU A 13 -4.32 -0.43 -22.48
CA GLU A 13 -4.86 -1.47 -23.38
C GLU A 13 -4.12 -2.80 -23.19
N VAL A 14 -2.79 -2.78 -23.11
CA VAL A 14 -1.97 -3.98 -22.84
C VAL A 14 -2.28 -4.55 -21.45
N CYS A 15 -2.41 -3.69 -20.43
CA CYS A 15 -2.80 -4.14 -19.09
C CYS A 15 -4.17 -4.85 -19.13
N ALA A 16 -5.14 -4.32 -19.87
CA ALA A 16 -6.47 -4.92 -19.99
C ALA A 16 -6.43 -6.26 -20.74
N GLU A 17 -5.66 -6.34 -21.84
CA GLU A 17 -5.49 -7.57 -22.61
C GLU A 17 -4.91 -8.72 -21.76
N HIS A 18 -4.01 -8.39 -20.83
CA HIS A 18 -3.31 -9.38 -20.00
C HIS A 18 -3.83 -9.48 -18.55
N GLY A 19 -4.91 -8.77 -18.20
CA GLY A 19 -5.46 -8.81 -16.84
C GLY A 19 -4.51 -8.25 -15.77
N ILE A 20 -3.69 -7.25 -16.13
CA ILE A 20 -2.70 -6.64 -15.25
C ILE A 20 -3.35 -5.49 -14.48
N ILE A 21 -3.11 -5.42 -13.17
CA ILE A 21 -3.56 -4.32 -12.30
C ILE A 21 -2.78 -3.06 -12.65
N ALA A 22 -3.48 -1.94 -12.90
CA ALA A 22 -2.86 -0.65 -13.16
C ALA A 22 -2.57 0.07 -11.84
N SER A 23 -1.31 0.09 -11.42
CA SER A 23 -0.89 0.80 -10.20
C SER A 23 -0.22 2.12 -10.55
N LEU A 24 -0.82 3.24 -10.11
CA LEU A 24 -0.39 4.61 -10.39
C LEU A 24 0.45 5.15 -9.24
N GLY A 25 1.66 5.61 -9.52
CA GLY A 25 2.55 6.15 -8.50
C GLY A 25 3.82 6.79 -9.05
N HIS A 26 4.64 7.39 -8.18
CA HIS A 26 5.83 8.17 -8.56
C HIS A 26 5.53 9.13 -9.70
N THR A 27 4.66 10.10 -9.47
CA THR A 27 4.07 10.94 -10.52
C THR A 27 4.05 12.41 -10.13
N GLU A 28 4.30 13.27 -11.10
CA GLU A 28 4.13 14.72 -11.04
C GLU A 28 2.83 15.18 -11.76
N ALA A 29 1.97 14.23 -12.18
CA ALA A 29 0.73 14.53 -12.88
C ALA A 29 -0.16 15.49 -12.08
N ASP A 30 -0.89 16.33 -12.78
CA ASP A 30 -1.92 17.13 -12.17
C ASP A 30 -3.18 16.29 -11.85
N TYR A 31 -4.14 16.93 -11.20
CA TYR A 31 -5.39 16.31 -10.78
C TYR A 31 -6.21 15.77 -11.96
N ASP A 32 -6.34 16.56 -13.03
CA ASP A 32 -7.19 16.24 -14.18
C ASP A 32 -6.57 15.14 -15.04
N THR A 33 -5.25 15.18 -15.25
CA THR A 33 -4.50 14.11 -15.93
C THR A 33 -4.66 12.79 -15.19
N THR A 34 -4.51 12.79 -13.87
CA THR A 34 -4.66 11.58 -13.06
C THR A 34 -6.08 11.02 -13.15
N LEU A 35 -7.12 11.85 -13.04
CA LEU A 35 -8.50 11.40 -13.19
C LEU A 35 -8.82 10.88 -14.59
N SER A 36 -8.25 11.50 -15.64
CA SER A 36 -8.43 11.05 -17.03
C SER A 36 -7.90 9.63 -17.23
N VAL A 37 -6.70 9.34 -16.70
CA VAL A 37 -6.10 7.99 -16.78
C VAL A 37 -6.91 6.97 -15.99
N ILE A 38 -7.40 7.34 -14.80
CA ILE A 38 -8.29 6.46 -14.00
C ILE A 38 -9.60 6.17 -14.77
N ALA A 39 -10.21 7.20 -15.36
CA ALA A 39 -11.43 7.02 -16.14
C ALA A 39 -11.22 6.07 -17.33
N LYS A 40 -10.11 6.24 -18.06
CA LYS A 40 -9.75 5.36 -19.18
C LYS A 40 -9.49 3.92 -18.73
N ALA A 41 -8.76 3.73 -17.62
CA ALA A 41 -8.54 2.40 -17.05
C ALA A 41 -9.86 1.72 -16.66
N LYS A 42 -10.78 2.48 -16.07
CA LYS A 42 -12.12 2.00 -15.71
C LYS A 42 -12.96 1.59 -16.94
N GLU A 43 -12.92 2.37 -18.03
CA GLU A 43 -13.58 2.02 -19.30
C GLU A 43 -13.08 0.71 -19.87
N LEU A 44 -11.79 0.41 -19.67
CA LEU A 44 -11.15 -0.85 -20.06
C LEU A 44 -11.39 -2.00 -19.06
N GLY A 45 -12.12 -1.77 -17.97
CA GLY A 45 -12.41 -2.77 -16.94
C GLY A 45 -11.22 -3.14 -16.05
N LEU A 46 -10.19 -2.28 -15.98
CA LEU A 46 -9.01 -2.51 -15.17
C LEU A 46 -9.28 -2.28 -13.67
N THR A 47 -8.65 -3.10 -12.84
CA THR A 47 -8.42 -2.77 -11.44
C THR A 47 -7.31 -1.72 -11.34
N VAL A 48 -7.57 -0.65 -10.59
CA VAL A 48 -6.62 0.46 -10.43
C VAL A 48 -6.23 0.60 -8.96
N THR A 49 -4.92 0.77 -8.69
CA THR A 49 -4.42 1.14 -7.36
C THR A 49 -3.60 2.44 -7.41
N GLY A 50 -3.50 3.12 -6.26
CA GLY A 50 -2.55 4.19 -6.04
C GLY A 50 -1.39 3.65 -5.21
N THR A 51 -0.22 3.50 -5.85
CA THR A 51 1.00 2.95 -5.26
C THR A 51 1.48 3.82 -4.12
N HIS A 52 1.70 3.25 -2.93
CA HIS A 52 2.24 3.91 -1.72
C HIS A 52 1.90 5.41 -1.65
N LEU A 53 0.61 5.69 -1.65
CA LEU A 53 0.04 7.04 -1.76
C LEU A 53 0.83 8.10 -0.96
N PHE A 54 1.03 9.28 -1.50
CA PHE A 54 1.85 10.42 -1.08
C PHE A 54 3.34 10.30 -1.43
N ASN A 55 3.91 9.09 -1.48
CA ASN A 55 5.33 8.92 -1.72
C ASN A 55 5.65 9.09 -3.20
N GLY A 56 6.70 9.89 -3.50
CA GLY A 56 7.03 10.23 -4.89
C GLY A 56 5.93 11.02 -5.61
N MET A 57 5.14 11.80 -4.88
CA MET A 57 4.05 12.64 -5.40
C MET A 57 4.13 14.05 -4.81
N PRO A 58 3.69 15.10 -5.54
CA PRO A 58 3.57 16.45 -5.01
C PRO A 58 2.59 16.52 -3.83
N SER A 59 2.86 17.44 -2.88
CA SER A 59 1.97 17.70 -1.78
C SER A 59 0.64 18.29 -2.25
N ILE A 60 -0.46 17.95 -1.56
CA ILE A 60 -1.78 18.52 -1.85
C ILE A 60 -1.75 20.04 -1.64
N HIS A 61 -2.12 20.80 -2.66
CA HIS A 61 -2.32 22.23 -2.55
C HIS A 61 -3.74 22.59 -3.01
N HIS A 62 -4.43 23.48 -2.29
CA HIS A 62 -5.86 23.78 -2.51
C HIS A 62 -6.21 24.35 -3.89
N ARG A 63 -5.26 24.86 -4.67
CA ARG A 63 -5.42 25.32 -6.06
C ARG A 63 -4.70 24.45 -7.09
N ALA A 64 -3.89 23.48 -6.64
CA ALA A 64 -3.20 22.50 -7.47
C ALA A 64 -3.16 21.17 -6.69
N PRO A 65 -4.31 20.46 -6.60
CA PRO A 65 -4.45 19.36 -5.64
C PRO A 65 -3.64 18.11 -6.01
N GLY A 66 -3.23 17.98 -7.26
CA GLY A 66 -2.31 16.94 -7.73
C GLY A 66 -2.87 15.52 -7.70
N PRO A 67 -1.97 14.53 -7.92
CA PRO A 67 -2.36 13.13 -8.06
C PRO A 67 -2.91 12.52 -6.77
N VAL A 68 -2.40 12.93 -5.61
CA VAL A 68 -2.88 12.42 -4.31
C VAL A 68 -4.37 12.71 -4.13
N ALA A 69 -4.81 13.94 -4.40
CA ALA A 69 -6.21 14.32 -4.26
C ALA A 69 -7.09 13.61 -5.30
N ALA A 70 -6.58 13.39 -6.52
CA ALA A 70 -7.29 12.65 -7.57
C ALA A 70 -7.50 11.18 -7.16
N LEU A 71 -6.46 10.51 -6.68
CA LEU A 71 -6.53 9.12 -6.19
C LEU A 71 -7.47 8.98 -4.99
N LEU A 72 -7.42 9.90 -4.02
CA LEU A 72 -8.35 9.91 -2.88
C LEU A 72 -9.80 10.13 -3.31
N THR A 73 -10.03 11.01 -4.28
CA THR A 73 -11.37 11.26 -4.84
C THR A 73 -11.90 10.02 -5.53
N ALA A 74 -11.09 9.37 -6.36
CA ALA A 74 -11.46 8.13 -7.05
C ALA A 74 -11.65 6.95 -6.06
N ALA A 75 -10.82 6.87 -5.00
CA ALA A 75 -11.00 5.86 -3.95
C ALA A 75 -12.33 6.05 -3.19
N LYS A 76 -12.70 7.29 -2.90
CA LYS A 76 -14.00 7.62 -2.30
C LYS A 76 -15.18 7.24 -3.18
N ALA A 77 -15.02 7.36 -4.51
CA ALA A 77 -16.00 6.90 -5.49
C ALA A 77 -16.04 5.37 -5.66
N GLY A 78 -15.04 4.64 -5.15
CA GLY A 78 -14.92 3.19 -5.27
C GLY A 78 -14.19 2.73 -6.53
N ASP A 79 -13.60 3.63 -7.29
CA ASP A 79 -12.95 3.36 -8.58
C ASP A 79 -11.48 2.95 -8.44
N VAL A 80 -10.83 3.32 -7.34
CA VAL A 80 -9.41 3.05 -7.06
C VAL A 80 -9.26 2.48 -5.65
N SER A 81 -8.27 1.61 -5.44
CA SER A 81 -7.79 1.26 -4.10
C SER A 81 -6.46 1.96 -3.84
N VAL A 82 -6.21 2.43 -2.62
CA VAL A 82 -4.98 3.16 -2.27
C VAL A 82 -4.13 2.39 -1.27
N GLU A 83 -2.84 2.37 -1.53
CA GLU A 83 -1.84 1.71 -0.72
C GLU A 83 -1.23 2.71 0.26
N LEU A 84 -1.19 2.37 1.55
CA LEU A 84 -0.67 3.26 2.59
C LEU A 84 0.45 2.57 3.38
N ILE A 85 1.59 3.24 3.52
CA ILE A 85 2.69 2.79 4.38
C ILE A 85 2.49 3.43 5.76
N ALA A 86 1.74 2.74 6.63
CA ALA A 86 1.29 3.25 7.92
C ALA A 86 2.30 2.99 9.05
N ASP A 87 3.58 3.25 8.80
CA ASP A 87 4.72 2.93 9.69
C ASP A 87 5.13 4.10 10.61
N GLY A 88 4.49 5.26 10.49
CA GLY A 88 4.82 6.48 11.23
C GLY A 88 6.05 7.22 10.70
N VAL A 89 6.71 6.69 9.68
CA VAL A 89 7.91 7.25 9.02
C VAL A 89 7.56 7.80 7.64
N HIS A 90 7.00 6.95 6.75
CA HIS A 90 6.50 7.37 5.45
C HIS A 90 5.25 8.24 5.60
N LEU A 91 4.28 7.77 6.39
CA LEU A 91 3.06 8.51 6.69
C LEU A 91 2.90 8.67 8.20
N VAL A 92 2.77 9.91 8.65
CA VAL A 92 2.33 10.19 10.02
C VAL A 92 0.86 9.81 10.19
N ASP A 93 0.44 9.52 11.41
CA ASP A 93 -0.92 9.05 11.73
C ASP A 93 -2.02 9.91 11.11
N GLY A 94 -1.90 11.24 11.15
CA GLY A 94 -2.90 12.14 10.57
C GLY A 94 -3.05 12.01 9.05
N ALA A 95 -1.98 11.67 8.32
CA ALA A 95 -2.05 11.42 6.88
C ALA A 95 -2.73 10.07 6.59
N VAL A 96 -2.43 9.04 7.40
CA VAL A 96 -3.10 7.75 7.34
C VAL A 96 -4.60 7.91 7.59
N ASP A 97 -4.98 8.62 8.67
CA ASP A 97 -6.38 8.84 9.05
C ASP A 97 -7.17 9.61 7.97
N MET A 98 -6.52 10.59 7.32
CA MET A 98 -7.13 11.34 6.20
C MET A 98 -7.38 10.47 4.98
N ALA A 99 -6.47 9.53 4.67
CA ALA A 99 -6.54 8.67 3.50
C ALA A 99 -7.29 7.35 3.74
N HIS A 100 -7.45 6.96 5.02
CA HIS A 100 -8.08 5.70 5.39
C HIS A 100 -9.54 5.64 4.94
N SER A 101 -9.89 4.57 4.28
CA SER A 101 -11.22 4.28 3.77
C SER A 101 -11.40 2.77 3.56
N HIS A 102 -12.57 2.34 3.17
CA HIS A 102 -12.83 0.94 2.79
C HIS A 102 -12.04 0.48 1.53
N ARG A 103 -11.46 1.41 0.78
CA ARG A 103 -10.60 1.16 -0.38
C ARG A 103 -9.11 1.34 -0.07
N ALA A 104 -8.76 1.63 1.18
CA ALA A 104 -7.37 1.73 1.59
C ALA A 104 -6.87 0.42 2.21
N PHE A 105 -5.63 0.07 1.94
CA PHE A 105 -4.95 -1.05 2.57
C PHE A 105 -3.49 -0.75 2.87
N ALA A 106 -3.00 -1.39 3.94
CA ALA A 106 -1.62 -1.24 4.37
C ALA A 106 -0.66 -2.03 3.48
N ILE A 107 0.47 -1.41 3.17
CA ILE A 107 1.65 -2.04 2.58
C ILE A 107 2.89 -1.66 3.38
N THR A 108 3.98 -2.38 3.18
CA THR A 108 5.24 -2.10 3.89
C THR A 108 6.24 -1.32 3.05
N ASP A 109 6.15 -1.40 1.72
CA ASP A 109 7.20 -0.92 0.81
C ASP A 109 8.59 -1.41 1.22
N ALA A 110 8.65 -2.68 1.65
CA ALA A 110 9.81 -3.26 2.31
C ALA A 110 11.03 -3.33 1.38
N MET A 111 12.16 -2.83 1.88
CA MET A 111 13.45 -2.97 1.23
C MET A 111 14.31 -4.07 1.90
N ALA A 112 15.54 -4.29 1.41
CA ALA A 112 16.44 -5.34 1.90
C ALA A 112 16.76 -5.27 3.41
N ALA A 113 16.60 -4.09 4.04
CA ALA A 113 16.78 -3.90 5.48
C ALA A 113 15.54 -4.19 6.33
N ALA A 114 14.41 -4.57 5.72
CA ALA A 114 13.19 -4.85 6.48
C ALA A 114 13.39 -6.03 7.44
N GLY A 115 13.13 -5.79 8.74
CA GLY A 115 13.35 -6.78 9.79
C GLY A 115 14.84 -6.98 10.18
N MET A 116 15.75 -6.19 9.64
CA MET A 116 17.18 -6.23 9.95
C MET A 116 17.58 -5.14 10.96
N ALA A 117 18.79 -5.25 11.51
CA ALA A 117 19.37 -4.25 12.41
C ALA A 117 19.72 -2.95 11.66
N ASP A 118 19.95 -1.87 12.39
CA ASP A 118 20.53 -0.64 11.83
C ASP A 118 21.91 -0.96 11.22
N GLY A 119 22.24 -0.29 10.10
CA GLY A 119 23.46 -0.53 9.35
C GLY A 119 23.38 -0.03 7.92
N ASP A 120 24.37 -0.42 7.10
CA ASP A 120 24.46 -0.06 5.70
C ASP A 120 23.93 -1.19 4.81
N TYR A 121 23.12 -0.82 3.84
CA TYR A 121 22.42 -1.70 2.88
C TYR A 121 22.50 -1.13 1.47
N GLU A 122 21.87 -1.82 0.53
CA GLU A 122 21.75 -1.36 -0.86
C GLU A 122 20.31 -1.48 -1.34
N LEU A 123 19.88 -0.52 -2.15
CA LEU A 123 18.65 -0.55 -2.93
C LEU A 123 19.02 -0.46 -4.42
N GLY A 124 19.08 -1.63 -5.08
CA GLY A 124 19.70 -1.71 -6.40
C GLY A 124 21.18 -1.30 -6.32
N SER A 125 21.55 -0.21 -6.99
CA SER A 125 22.91 0.36 -6.94
C SER A 125 23.05 1.54 -5.96
N LEU A 126 22.00 1.90 -5.25
CA LEU A 126 21.98 3.03 -4.32
C LEU A 126 22.39 2.57 -2.91
N PRO A 127 23.42 3.19 -2.29
CA PRO A 127 23.72 2.93 -0.90
C PRO A 127 22.60 3.48 -0.01
N VAL A 128 22.27 2.72 1.04
CA VAL A 128 21.23 3.08 2.01
C VAL A 128 21.79 2.88 3.40
N THR A 129 21.64 3.88 4.27
CA THR A 129 21.95 3.77 5.69
C THR A 129 20.66 3.69 6.49
N VAL A 130 20.53 2.67 7.34
CA VAL A 130 19.46 2.53 8.32
C VAL A 130 19.94 3.01 9.68
N SER A 131 19.23 3.96 10.24
CA SER A 131 19.49 4.49 11.58
C SER A 131 18.18 4.74 12.29
N GLY A 132 18.04 4.22 13.52
CA GLY A 132 16.79 4.29 14.28
C GLY A 132 15.62 3.63 13.56
N GLY A 133 15.89 2.58 12.76
CA GLY A 133 14.89 1.87 11.98
C GLY A 133 14.41 2.64 10.73
N VAL A 134 15.06 3.74 10.33
CA VAL A 134 14.69 4.52 9.13
C VAL A 134 15.77 4.39 8.06
N ALA A 135 15.40 3.87 6.89
CA ALA A 135 16.28 3.70 5.74
C ALA A 135 16.32 4.97 4.89
N ARG A 136 17.53 5.52 4.67
CA ARG A 136 17.72 6.73 3.85
C ARG A 136 18.82 6.55 2.82
N VAL A 137 18.59 7.12 1.64
CA VAL A 137 19.64 7.31 0.62
C VAL A 137 20.48 8.55 0.97
N PRO A 138 21.66 8.75 0.33
CA PRO A 138 22.55 9.90 0.61
C PRO A 138 21.89 11.29 0.48
N SER A 139 20.86 11.43 -0.33
CA SER A 139 20.10 12.68 -0.44
C SER A 139 19.24 12.98 0.79
N GLY A 140 19.11 12.03 1.74
CA GLY A 140 18.24 12.13 2.91
C GLY A 140 16.81 11.64 2.68
N ALA A 141 16.42 11.31 1.44
CA ALA A 141 15.10 10.75 1.15
C ALA A 141 14.97 9.34 1.75
N ILE A 142 13.75 8.96 2.11
CA ILE A 142 13.43 7.59 2.55
C ILE A 142 13.63 6.64 1.37
N ALA A 143 14.32 5.53 1.61
CA ALA A 143 14.67 4.57 0.56
C ALA A 143 13.61 3.46 0.40
N GLY A 144 12.85 3.19 1.46
CA GLY A 144 11.82 2.16 1.54
C GLY A 144 11.53 1.75 2.97
N GLY A 145 10.58 0.85 3.15
CA GLY A 145 10.11 0.40 4.45
C GLY A 145 11.08 -0.56 5.14
N THR A 146 11.26 -0.35 6.43
CA THR A 146 11.95 -1.27 7.34
C THR A 146 10.98 -1.95 8.31
N SER A 147 9.76 -1.41 8.44
CA SER A 147 8.72 -1.95 9.29
C SER A 147 8.10 -3.22 8.73
N THR A 148 7.67 -4.11 9.61
CA THR A 148 6.84 -5.26 9.23
C THR A 148 5.35 -4.87 9.21
N LEU A 149 4.55 -5.62 8.46
CA LEU A 149 3.09 -5.40 8.45
C LEU A 149 2.48 -5.63 9.84
N SER A 150 3.04 -6.54 10.66
CA SER A 150 2.57 -6.76 12.03
C SER A 150 2.82 -5.57 12.96
N GLN A 151 3.91 -4.82 12.76
CA GLN A 151 4.17 -3.58 13.50
C GLN A 151 3.16 -2.48 13.11
N GLN A 152 2.92 -2.29 11.80
CA GLN A 152 1.91 -1.37 11.31
C GLN A 152 0.51 -1.75 11.82
N PHE A 153 0.17 -3.05 11.78
CA PHE A 153 -1.07 -3.58 12.33
C PHE A 153 -1.25 -3.19 13.79
N ALA A 154 -0.26 -3.46 14.63
CA ALA A 154 -0.35 -3.18 16.08
C ALA A 154 -0.54 -1.68 16.36
N SER A 155 0.20 -0.81 15.67
CA SER A 155 0.08 0.64 15.78
C SER A 155 -1.32 1.12 15.33
N PHE A 156 -1.80 0.62 14.20
CA PHE A 156 -3.12 0.98 13.67
C PHE A 156 -4.26 0.45 14.56
N ALA A 157 -4.15 -0.80 15.05
CA ALA A 157 -5.15 -1.40 15.95
C ALA A 157 -5.30 -0.65 17.27
N ALA A 158 -4.21 -0.12 17.81
CA ALA A 158 -4.24 0.68 19.02
C ALA A 158 -5.05 1.99 18.87
N ARG A 159 -5.14 2.53 17.66
CA ARG A 159 -5.88 3.78 17.35
C ARG A 159 -7.30 3.51 16.85
N HIS A 160 -7.50 2.53 15.99
CA HIS A 160 -8.74 2.29 15.25
C HIS A 160 -9.50 1.03 15.69
N GLY A 161 -8.90 0.22 16.55
CA GLY A 161 -9.46 -1.05 17.00
C GLY A 161 -9.16 -2.23 16.09
N LEU A 162 -9.33 -3.43 16.63
CA LEU A 162 -8.93 -4.69 16.00
C LEU A 162 -9.62 -4.92 14.65
N GLY A 163 -10.93 -4.70 14.56
CA GLY A 163 -11.70 -4.98 13.34
C GLY A 163 -11.23 -4.16 12.14
N GLU A 164 -10.98 -2.85 12.35
CA GLU A 164 -10.47 -1.98 11.30
C GLU A 164 -9.03 -2.32 10.91
N ALA A 165 -8.18 -2.69 11.88
CA ALA A 165 -6.81 -3.11 11.58
C ALA A 165 -6.77 -4.40 10.74
N VAL A 166 -7.58 -5.39 11.07
CA VAL A 166 -7.72 -6.64 10.28
C VAL A 166 -8.17 -6.31 8.86
N ARG A 167 -9.20 -5.47 8.72
CA ARG A 167 -9.67 -5.06 7.40
C ARG A 167 -8.56 -4.34 6.63
N PHE A 168 -7.95 -3.33 7.22
CA PHE A 168 -6.92 -2.49 6.58
C PHE A 168 -5.69 -3.28 6.10
N THR A 169 -5.32 -4.34 6.82
CA THR A 169 -4.13 -5.14 6.48
C THR A 169 -4.41 -6.43 5.69
N SER A 170 -5.67 -6.72 5.34
CA SER A 170 -6.04 -8.01 4.73
C SER A 170 -7.01 -7.89 3.56
N THR A 171 -8.27 -7.53 3.85
CA THR A 171 -9.40 -7.73 2.93
C THR A 171 -9.28 -6.90 1.65
N PRO A 172 -9.01 -5.57 1.65
CA PRO A 172 -8.95 -4.82 0.41
C PRO A 172 -7.78 -5.22 -0.48
N ALA A 173 -6.65 -5.64 0.11
CA ALA A 173 -5.51 -6.16 -0.65
C ALA A 173 -5.88 -7.46 -1.39
N ALA A 174 -6.57 -8.39 -0.71
CA ALA A 174 -7.06 -9.62 -1.32
C ALA A 174 -8.09 -9.33 -2.43
N ASP A 175 -8.98 -8.38 -2.21
CA ASP A 175 -9.99 -7.97 -3.21
C ASP A 175 -9.33 -7.35 -4.46
N VAL A 176 -8.29 -6.54 -4.30
CA VAL A 176 -7.50 -5.98 -5.42
C VAL A 176 -6.88 -7.09 -6.26
N LEU A 177 -6.36 -8.14 -5.63
CA LEU A 177 -5.76 -9.29 -6.29
C LEU A 177 -6.79 -10.29 -6.87
N GLY A 178 -8.09 -10.06 -6.66
CA GLY A 178 -9.15 -10.98 -7.08
C GLY A 178 -9.23 -12.27 -6.25
N GLU A 179 -8.59 -12.30 -5.08
CA GLU A 179 -8.49 -13.47 -4.20
C GLU A 179 -9.66 -13.54 -3.20
N ALA A 180 -10.82 -13.93 -3.68
CA ALA A 180 -12.06 -13.95 -2.89
C ALA A 180 -12.01 -14.87 -1.66
N ASN A 181 -11.11 -15.86 -1.64
CA ASN A 181 -10.93 -16.83 -0.56
C ASN A 181 -9.80 -16.47 0.43
N LEU A 182 -9.19 -15.27 0.28
CA LEU A 182 -8.17 -14.73 1.18
C LEU A 182 -8.65 -13.47 1.90
N GLY A 183 -7.90 -13.01 2.90
CA GLY A 183 -8.12 -11.76 3.61
C GLY A 183 -9.39 -11.70 4.46
N ARG A 184 -10.04 -12.84 4.71
CA ARG A 184 -11.29 -12.94 5.47
C ARG A 184 -11.45 -14.30 6.12
N ILE A 185 -12.20 -14.36 7.24
CA ILE A 185 -12.62 -15.62 7.89
C ILE A 185 -14.05 -15.90 7.42
N ALA A 186 -14.20 -16.87 6.52
CA ALA A 186 -15.49 -17.28 5.99
C ALA A 186 -15.48 -18.78 5.66
N VAL A 187 -16.66 -19.41 5.62
CA VAL A 187 -16.78 -20.81 5.21
C VAL A 187 -16.34 -20.96 3.77
N GLY A 188 -15.42 -21.88 3.51
CA GLY A 188 -14.81 -22.11 2.19
C GLY A 188 -13.59 -21.24 1.87
N ALA A 189 -13.24 -20.25 2.73
CA ALA A 189 -11.99 -19.51 2.59
C ALA A 189 -10.78 -20.36 3.01
N ARG A 190 -9.60 -19.99 2.50
CA ARG A 190 -8.34 -20.65 2.89
C ARG A 190 -8.06 -20.41 4.38
N ALA A 191 -7.60 -21.45 5.06
CA ALA A 191 -7.23 -21.38 6.46
C ALA A 191 -5.86 -20.73 6.67
N ASN A 192 -5.75 -19.44 6.30
CA ASN A 192 -4.60 -18.58 6.53
C ASN A 192 -4.95 -17.65 7.69
N LEU A 193 -4.44 -17.95 8.89
CA LEU A 193 -4.86 -17.31 10.12
C LEU A 193 -3.66 -16.84 10.93
N VAL A 194 -3.80 -15.72 11.60
CA VAL A 194 -2.82 -15.22 12.56
C VAL A 194 -3.49 -15.07 13.92
N GLY A 195 -3.02 -15.80 14.92
CA GLY A 195 -3.39 -15.62 16.32
C GLY A 195 -2.55 -14.51 16.95
N LEU A 196 -3.20 -13.58 17.64
CA LEU A 196 -2.56 -12.42 18.27
C LEU A 196 -2.71 -12.49 19.78
N ASN A 197 -1.70 -11.98 20.52
CA ASN A 197 -1.82 -11.71 21.95
C ASN A 197 -2.56 -10.37 22.21
N SER A 198 -2.71 -10.00 23.50
CA SER A 198 -3.34 -8.74 23.90
C SER A 198 -2.60 -7.47 23.47
N HIS A 199 -1.37 -7.59 23.01
CA HIS A 199 -0.55 -6.50 22.48
C HIS A 199 -0.50 -6.48 20.95
N TYR A 200 -1.41 -7.25 20.30
CA TYR A 200 -1.49 -7.40 18.84
C TYR A 200 -0.24 -8.02 18.20
N GLN A 201 0.55 -8.76 18.95
CA GLN A 201 1.73 -9.46 18.44
C GLN A 201 1.34 -10.87 17.98
N PRO A 202 1.84 -11.34 16.81
CA PRO A 202 1.62 -12.70 16.36
C PRO A 202 2.17 -13.73 17.36
N VAL A 203 1.33 -14.69 17.76
CA VAL A 203 1.70 -15.81 18.63
C VAL A 203 1.43 -17.17 17.99
N ARG A 204 0.70 -17.18 16.90
CA ARG A 204 0.42 -18.37 16.09
C ARG A 204 0.15 -17.97 14.65
N VAL A 205 0.73 -18.69 13.70
CA VAL A 205 0.48 -18.51 12.27
C VAL A 205 0.06 -19.85 11.67
N ILE A 206 -1.02 -19.84 10.91
CA ILE A 206 -1.54 -20.99 10.17
C ILE A 206 -1.56 -20.61 8.69
N VAL A 207 -0.97 -21.45 7.85
CA VAL A 207 -0.99 -21.30 6.39
C VAL A 207 -1.56 -22.58 5.79
N ASP A 208 -2.63 -22.44 5.00
CA ASP A 208 -3.36 -23.55 4.40
C ASP A 208 -3.73 -24.68 5.40
N GLY A 209 -4.10 -24.26 6.62
CA GLY A 209 -4.48 -25.17 7.70
C GLY A 209 -3.33 -25.78 8.49
N ALA A 210 -2.08 -25.51 8.12
CA ALA A 210 -0.89 -26.01 8.82
C ALA A 210 -0.27 -24.92 9.72
N ASP A 211 0.13 -25.29 10.95
CA ASP A 211 0.86 -24.40 11.84
C ASP A 211 2.28 -24.13 11.32
N ILE A 212 2.65 -22.85 11.33
CA ILE A 212 4.01 -22.38 10.97
C ILE A 212 4.72 -21.95 12.24
N SER A 213 5.95 -22.46 12.45
CA SER A 213 6.79 -22.05 13.57
C SER A 213 7.17 -20.57 13.45
N LEU A 214 6.93 -19.80 14.50
CA LEU A 214 7.47 -18.45 14.65
C LEU A 214 8.89 -18.56 15.17
N SER A 215 9.86 -18.14 14.36
CA SER A 215 11.29 -18.10 14.73
C SER A 215 11.62 -16.82 15.48
#